data_baaf1a42be33b70b9b4dc93b5e06659d
#
_entry.id   baaf1a42be33b70b9b4dc93b5e06659d
#
_cell.length_a   1.000
_cell.length_b   1.000
_cell.length_c   1.000
_cell.angle_alpha   90.00
_cell.angle_beta   90.00
_cell.angle_gamma   90.00
#
_symmetry.space_group_name_H-M   'P 1'
#
loop_
_entity.id
_entity.type
_entity.pdbx_description
1 polymer ?
#
loop_
_entity_poly.entity_id
_entity_poly.type
_entity_poly.pdbx_seq_one_letter_code
_entity_poly.pdbx_strand_id
1 'polypeptide(L)'
;RVSSDPIFADVIPEGKADIILSSEPMEALRYLTFLAPDGVVITNSDPFVNISNYPDIEKVYAELKKLPKLVCFNANAIAKEINARGNMVLLGAAAPYLEIAFDELEKAIKAIFGRKGDAVVETNIKAIRAGRDAK
;
A
#
# COMPACT_ATOMS: atom_id res chain seq x y z
N ARG A 1 -2.93 -8.83 9.62
CA ARG A 1 -1.92 -9.85 10.01
C ARG A 1 -1.95 -10.99 9.03
N VAL A 2 -0.78 -11.48 8.65
CA VAL A 2 -0.62 -12.66 7.79
C VAL A 2 0.32 -13.62 8.52
N SER A 3 -0.04 -14.91 8.59
CA SER A 3 0.76 -15.94 9.24
C SER A 3 0.40 -17.32 8.68
N SER A 4 1.37 -18.23 8.62
CA SER A 4 1.13 -19.66 8.41
C SER A 4 0.60 -20.35 9.66
N ASP A 5 0.80 -19.75 10.85
CA ASP A 5 0.31 -20.25 12.12
C ASP A 5 -1.04 -19.60 12.50
N PRO A 6 -1.83 -20.21 13.40
CA PRO A 6 -3.08 -19.63 13.88
C PRO A 6 -2.90 -18.24 14.47
N ILE A 7 -3.71 -17.28 14.03
CA ILE A 7 -3.73 -15.91 14.57
C ILE A 7 -4.77 -15.87 15.69
N PHE A 8 -4.30 -15.69 16.94
CA PHE A 8 -5.17 -15.62 18.13
C PHE A 8 -5.62 -14.19 18.48
N ALA A 9 -4.95 -13.17 17.92
CA ALA A 9 -5.32 -11.77 18.11
C ALA A 9 -5.32 -11.06 16.75
N ASP A 10 -6.40 -10.38 16.43
CA ASP A 10 -6.59 -9.59 15.21
C ASP A 10 -6.03 -8.16 15.34
N VAL A 11 -5.81 -7.68 16.56
CA VAL A 11 -5.24 -6.36 16.84
C VAL A 11 -3.71 -6.41 16.77
N ILE A 12 -3.11 -5.42 16.11
CA ILE A 12 -1.67 -5.19 16.12
C ILE A 12 -1.35 -4.24 17.26
N PRO A 13 -0.49 -4.60 18.23
CA PRO A 13 -0.04 -3.70 19.28
C PRO A 13 0.79 -2.52 18.72
N GLU A 14 0.86 -1.42 19.48
CA GLU A 14 1.75 -0.29 19.17
C GLU A 14 3.20 -0.75 19.01
N GLY A 15 3.89 -0.20 18.02
CA GLY A 15 5.28 -0.52 17.72
C GLY A 15 5.52 -1.93 17.14
N LYS A 16 4.49 -2.62 16.65
CA LYS A 16 4.58 -4.02 16.17
C LYS A 16 4.12 -4.23 14.72
N ALA A 17 3.76 -3.16 14.01
CA ALA A 17 3.42 -3.28 12.61
C ALA A 17 4.68 -3.24 11.73
N ASP A 18 4.93 -4.29 10.97
CA ASP A 18 6.05 -4.37 10.04
C ASP A 18 5.82 -3.44 8.83
N ILE A 19 4.55 -3.24 8.45
CA ILE A 19 4.15 -2.44 7.29
C ILE A 19 2.97 -1.56 7.65
N ILE A 20 3.05 -0.27 7.32
CA ILE A 20 1.89 0.61 7.17
C ILE A 20 1.67 0.82 5.68
N LEU A 21 0.53 0.33 5.17
CA LEU A 21 0.12 0.51 3.79
C LEU A 21 -1.08 1.46 3.75
N SER A 22 -0.88 2.66 3.19
CA SER A 22 -1.88 3.72 3.18
C SER A 22 -2.19 4.22 1.78
N SER A 23 -3.46 4.46 1.51
CA SER A 23 -3.94 5.07 0.26
C SER A 23 -3.89 6.60 0.27
N GLU A 24 -3.49 7.20 1.41
CA GLU A 24 -3.50 8.64 1.64
C GLU A 24 -2.36 9.01 2.60
N PRO A 25 -1.56 10.09 2.32
CA PRO A 25 -0.32 10.35 3.05
C PRO A 25 -0.54 10.74 4.52
N MET A 26 -1.58 11.51 4.84
CA MET A 26 -1.86 11.89 6.23
C MET A 26 -2.33 10.71 7.07
N GLU A 27 -3.09 9.78 6.48
CA GLU A 27 -3.50 8.57 7.18
C GLU A 27 -2.30 7.69 7.55
N ALA A 28 -1.25 7.67 6.72
CA ALA A 28 0.00 6.99 7.09
C ALA A 28 0.59 7.55 8.37
N LEU A 29 0.65 8.89 8.51
CA LEU A 29 1.17 9.54 9.72
C LEU A 29 0.31 9.25 10.96
N ARG A 30 -1.01 9.15 10.80
CA ARG A 30 -1.96 8.88 11.89
C ARG A 30 -1.69 7.55 12.60
N TYR A 31 -1.16 6.57 11.88
CA TYR A 31 -0.92 5.22 12.38
C TYR A 31 0.55 4.93 12.72
N LEU A 32 1.43 5.93 12.71
CA LEU A 32 2.87 5.73 12.98
C LEU A 32 3.17 5.14 14.36
N THR A 33 2.32 5.34 15.35
CA THR A 33 2.49 4.72 16.68
C THR A 33 2.49 3.20 16.64
N PHE A 34 1.89 2.61 15.59
CA PHE A 34 1.87 1.16 15.41
C PHE A 34 3.11 0.62 14.70
N LEU A 35 3.88 1.48 14.00
CA LEU A 35 5.02 1.04 13.21
C LEU A 35 6.15 0.50 14.08
N ALA A 36 6.65 -0.68 13.75
CA ALA A 36 7.85 -1.24 14.38
C ALA A 36 9.09 -0.37 14.05
N PRO A 37 10.16 -0.40 14.89
CA PRO A 37 11.36 0.42 14.65
C PRO A 37 12.02 0.21 13.28
N ASP A 38 11.92 -0.99 12.72
CA ASP A 38 12.44 -1.38 11.40
C ASP A 38 11.35 -1.54 10.34
N GLY A 39 10.12 -1.17 10.66
CA GLY A 39 8.96 -1.22 9.78
C GLY A 39 9.05 -0.24 8.61
N VAL A 40 8.26 -0.48 7.58
CA VAL A 40 8.19 0.34 6.38
C VAL A 40 6.83 1.02 6.24
N VAL A 41 6.84 2.28 5.81
CA VAL A 41 5.63 2.99 5.39
C VAL A 41 5.56 3.02 3.87
N ILE A 42 4.45 2.55 3.32
CA ILE A 42 4.15 2.57 1.89
C ILE A 42 2.87 3.39 1.72
N THR A 43 2.94 4.51 1.04
CA THR A 43 1.80 5.41 0.92
C THR A 43 1.66 6.03 -0.46
N ASN A 44 0.41 6.27 -0.84
CA ASN A 44 0.13 7.17 -1.97
C ASN A 44 0.52 8.59 -1.59
N SER A 45 1.18 9.31 -2.50
CA SER A 45 1.49 10.72 -2.29
C SER A 45 0.31 11.65 -2.61
N ASP A 46 -0.69 11.16 -3.35
CA ASP A 46 -1.85 11.97 -3.73
C ASP A 46 -2.81 12.13 -2.54
N PRO A 47 -3.03 13.35 -2.00
CA PRO A 47 -3.87 13.56 -0.84
C PRO A 47 -5.35 13.42 -1.19
N PHE A 48 -6.13 12.90 -0.26
CA PHE A 48 -7.59 12.89 -0.35
C PHE A 48 -8.18 13.93 0.60
N VAL A 49 -8.29 15.17 0.12
CA VAL A 49 -8.79 16.30 0.91
C VAL A 49 -10.30 16.25 1.04
N ASN A 50 -10.79 15.59 2.10
CA ASN A 50 -12.21 15.45 2.41
C ASN A 50 -12.64 16.17 3.69
N ILE A 51 -11.75 16.93 4.32
CA ILE A 51 -11.97 17.73 5.53
C ILE A 51 -11.47 19.16 5.33
N SER A 52 -12.16 20.12 5.93
CA SER A 52 -11.81 21.56 5.76
C SER A 52 -10.50 21.98 6.42
N ASN A 53 -10.05 21.21 7.41
CA ASN A 53 -8.80 21.45 8.17
C ASN A 53 -7.68 20.46 7.79
N TYR A 54 -7.65 19.99 6.54
CA TYR A 54 -6.56 19.15 6.08
C TYR A 54 -5.23 19.92 6.23
N PRO A 55 -4.19 19.29 6.81
CA PRO A 55 -2.90 19.95 7.00
C PRO A 55 -2.25 20.38 5.68
N ASP A 56 -1.34 21.32 5.76
CA ASP A 56 -0.47 21.68 4.65
C ASP A 56 0.28 20.41 4.18
N ILE A 57 0.09 20.05 2.92
CA ILE A 57 0.63 18.82 2.35
C ILE A 57 2.16 18.78 2.38
N GLU A 58 2.82 19.93 2.25
CA GLU A 58 4.29 20.00 2.33
C GLU A 58 4.80 19.62 3.73
N LYS A 59 4.03 19.96 4.78
CA LYS A 59 4.34 19.54 6.14
C LYS A 59 4.15 18.04 6.32
N VAL A 60 3.09 17.47 5.73
CA VAL A 60 2.86 16.03 5.74
C VAL A 60 4.01 15.29 5.07
N TYR A 61 4.46 15.74 3.90
CA TYR A 61 5.62 15.15 3.23
C TYR A 61 6.91 15.31 4.01
N ALA A 62 7.11 16.47 4.67
CA ALA A 62 8.29 16.69 5.50
C ALA A 62 8.36 15.71 6.69
N GLU A 63 7.22 15.37 7.30
CA GLU A 63 7.17 14.36 8.35
C GLU A 63 7.41 12.95 7.82
N LEU A 64 6.78 12.59 6.70
CA LEU A 64 7.00 11.29 6.06
C LEU A 64 8.47 11.07 5.70
N LYS A 65 9.16 12.09 5.17
CA LYS A 65 10.58 12.01 4.78
C LYS A 65 11.54 11.76 5.96
N LYS A 66 11.10 11.94 7.20
CA LYS A 66 11.91 11.61 8.40
C LYS A 66 11.93 10.12 8.70
N LEU A 67 11.04 9.34 8.08
CA LEU A 67 10.94 7.91 8.32
C LEU A 67 12.14 7.15 7.74
N PRO A 68 12.69 6.17 8.46
CA PRO A 68 13.87 5.43 8.00
C PRO A 68 13.61 4.58 6.76
N LYS A 69 12.39 4.10 6.59
CA LYS A 69 11.97 3.30 5.42
C LYS A 69 10.62 3.83 4.92
N LEU A 70 10.66 4.52 3.79
CA LEU A 70 9.49 5.13 3.15
C LEU A 70 9.45 4.79 1.67
N VAL A 71 8.29 4.33 1.21
CA VAL A 71 7.91 4.25 -0.21
C VAL A 71 6.70 5.17 -0.41
N CYS A 72 6.92 6.31 -1.06
CA CYS A 72 5.89 7.34 -1.26
C CYS A 72 5.90 7.82 -2.71
N PHE A 73 4.82 7.56 -3.44
CA PHE A 73 4.69 7.89 -4.86
C PHE A 73 3.22 8.08 -5.24
N ASN A 74 2.96 8.69 -6.40
CA ASN A 74 1.60 8.90 -6.86
C ASN A 74 1.02 7.62 -7.51
N ALA A 75 0.44 6.75 -6.67
CA ALA A 75 -0.19 5.51 -7.10
C ALA A 75 -1.43 5.75 -7.99
N ASN A 76 -2.14 6.87 -7.79
CA ASN A 76 -3.31 7.22 -8.58
C ASN A 76 -2.94 7.62 -10.00
N ALA A 77 -1.83 8.34 -10.19
CA ALA A 77 -1.30 8.69 -11.51
C ALA A 77 -0.95 7.42 -12.30
N ILE A 78 -0.19 6.50 -11.72
CA ILE A 78 0.16 5.21 -12.34
C ILE A 78 -1.11 4.41 -12.67
N ALA A 79 -2.04 4.31 -11.73
CA ALA A 79 -3.29 3.59 -11.92
C ALA A 79 -4.12 4.14 -13.10
N LYS A 80 -4.14 5.48 -13.24
CA LYS A 80 -4.87 6.16 -14.32
C LYS A 80 -4.30 5.80 -15.70
N GLU A 81 -2.98 5.73 -15.86
CA GLU A 81 -2.33 5.39 -17.12
C GLU A 81 -2.70 3.98 -17.61
N ILE A 82 -2.92 3.04 -16.70
CA ILE A 82 -3.21 1.63 -17.00
C ILE A 82 -4.69 1.28 -16.79
N ASN A 83 -5.54 2.28 -16.55
CA ASN A 83 -6.97 2.11 -16.27
C ASN A 83 -7.25 1.15 -15.10
N ALA A 84 -6.44 1.22 -14.06
CA ALA A 84 -6.53 0.42 -12.85
C ALA A 84 -6.94 1.26 -11.63
N ARG A 85 -6.85 0.68 -10.45
CA ARG A 85 -7.09 1.35 -9.16
C ARG A 85 -5.79 1.51 -8.38
N GLY A 86 -5.59 2.68 -7.74
CA GLY A 86 -4.40 3.01 -6.97
C GLY A 86 -4.09 2.01 -5.85
N ASN A 87 -5.10 1.42 -5.20
CA ASN A 87 -4.90 0.40 -4.18
C ASN A 87 -4.21 -0.87 -4.69
N MET A 88 -4.42 -1.24 -5.97
CA MET A 88 -3.73 -2.38 -6.58
C MET A 88 -2.26 -2.05 -6.88
N VAL A 89 -1.99 -0.80 -7.27
CA VAL A 89 -0.62 -0.30 -7.45
C VAL A 89 0.12 -0.28 -6.10
N LEU A 90 -0.54 0.20 -5.04
CA LEU A 90 0.02 0.19 -3.69
C LEU A 90 0.29 -1.23 -3.16
N LEU A 91 -0.62 -2.18 -3.43
CA LEU A 91 -0.39 -3.59 -3.09
C LEU A 91 0.87 -4.12 -3.78
N GLY A 92 1.09 -3.78 -5.05
CA GLY A 92 2.30 -4.13 -5.77
C GLY A 92 3.56 -3.56 -5.13
N ALA A 93 3.53 -2.29 -4.71
CA ALA A 93 4.64 -1.66 -4.00
C ALA A 93 4.92 -2.29 -2.63
N ALA A 94 3.90 -2.84 -1.98
CA ALA A 94 4.03 -3.56 -0.71
C ALA A 94 4.58 -4.99 -0.88
N ALA A 95 4.45 -5.60 -2.05
CA ALA A 95 4.79 -7.00 -2.31
C ALA A 95 6.20 -7.41 -1.82
N PRO A 96 7.27 -6.61 -2.01
CA PRO A 96 8.60 -6.97 -1.54
C PRO A 96 8.73 -7.09 -0.01
N TYR A 97 7.77 -6.54 0.72
CA TYR A 97 7.77 -6.50 2.19
C TYR A 97 6.79 -7.48 2.82
N LEU A 98 5.97 -8.17 2.02
CA LEU A 98 4.89 -9.05 2.50
C LEU A 98 5.34 -10.49 2.76
N GLU A 99 6.59 -10.86 2.45
CA GLU A 99 7.09 -12.24 2.51
C GLU A 99 6.24 -13.25 1.72
N ILE A 100 5.50 -12.75 0.72
CA ILE A 100 4.69 -13.54 -0.20
C ILE A 100 5.34 -13.48 -1.58
N ALA A 101 5.56 -14.63 -2.19
CA ALA A 101 6.08 -14.69 -3.54
C ALA A 101 5.15 -13.93 -4.52
N PHE A 102 5.72 -13.14 -5.41
CA PHE A 102 4.94 -12.26 -6.28
C PHE A 102 4.00 -13.02 -7.21
N ASP A 103 4.40 -14.21 -7.66
CA ASP A 103 3.55 -15.10 -8.47
C ASP A 103 2.33 -15.62 -7.69
N GLU A 104 2.41 -15.77 -6.38
CA GLU A 104 1.25 -16.10 -5.53
C GLU A 104 0.26 -14.94 -5.46
N LEU A 105 0.73 -13.69 -5.45
CA LEU A 105 -0.16 -12.52 -5.57
C LEU A 105 -0.86 -12.50 -6.94
N GLU A 106 -0.14 -12.81 -8.03
CA GLU A 106 -0.76 -12.91 -9.35
C GLU A 106 -1.79 -14.04 -9.43
N LYS A 107 -1.52 -15.20 -8.82
CA LYS A 107 -2.49 -16.31 -8.72
C LYS A 107 -3.73 -15.89 -7.92
N ALA A 108 -3.53 -15.20 -6.79
CA ALA A 108 -4.63 -14.68 -5.97
C ALA A 108 -5.50 -13.70 -6.75
N ILE A 109 -4.91 -12.80 -7.53
CA ILE A 109 -5.66 -11.87 -8.41
C ILE A 109 -6.50 -12.66 -9.43
N LYS A 110 -5.94 -13.68 -10.07
CA LYS A 110 -6.68 -14.52 -11.01
C LYS A 110 -7.85 -15.22 -10.31
N ALA A 111 -7.64 -15.73 -9.11
CA ALA A 111 -8.70 -16.39 -8.34
C ALA A 111 -9.82 -15.44 -7.93
N ILE A 112 -9.48 -14.24 -7.46
CA ILE A 112 -10.44 -13.24 -6.95
C ILE A 112 -11.21 -12.59 -8.10
N PHE A 113 -10.52 -12.19 -9.16
CA PHE A 113 -11.09 -11.39 -10.25
C PHE A 113 -11.49 -12.20 -11.47
N GLY A 114 -11.16 -13.49 -11.56
CA GLY A 114 -11.45 -14.33 -12.73
C GLY A 114 -12.91 -14.33 -13.17
N ARG A 115 -13.85 -14.26 -12.19
CA ARG A 115 -15.30 -14.17 -12.50
C ARG A 115 -15.71 -12.87 -13.18
N LYS A 116 -14.85 -11.83 -13.15
CA LYS A 116 -15.11 -10.52 -13.78
C LYS A 116 -14.55 -10.42 -15.19
N GLY A 117 -13.90 -11.48 -15.68
CA GLY A 117 -13.32 -11.59 -17.02
C GLY A 117 -11.82 -11.29 -17.07
N ASP A 118 -11.18 -11.81 -18.11
CA ASP A 118 -9.72 -11.77 -18.28
C ASP A 118 -9.15 -10.35 -18.34
N ALA A 119 -9.87 -9.41 -18.96
CA ALA A 119 -9.45 -8.02 -19.03
C ALA A 119 -9.30 -7.38 -17.65
N VAL A 120 -10.18 -7.71 -16.70
CA VAL A 120 -10.10 -7.22 -15.32
C VAL A 120 -8.90 -7.85 -14.60
N VAL A 121 -8.68 -9.14 -14.79
CA VAL A 121 -7.51 -9.85 -14.25
C VAL A 121 -6.22 -9.22 -14.76
N GLU A 122 -6.11 -9.03 -16.05
CA GLU A 122 -4.91 -8.46 -16.71
C GLU A 122 -4.61 -7.05 -16.21
N THR A 123 -5.62 -6.19 -16.11
CA THR A 123 -5.49 -4.84 -15.58
C THR A 123 -4.97 -4.83 -14.15
N ASN A 124 -5.49 -5.70 -13.28
CA ASN A 124 -5.03 -5.79 -11.89
C ASN A 124 -3.60 -6.37 -11.79
N ILE A 125 -3.23 -7.33 -12.63
CA ILE A 125 -1.86 -7.84 -12.71
C ILE A 125 -0.90 -6.72 -13.17
N LYS A 126 -1.26 -5.95 -14.20
CA LYS A 126 -0.48 -4.79 -14.63
C LYS A 126 -0.30 -3.78 -13.50
N ALA A 127 -1.35 -3.55 -12.71
CA ALA A 127 -1.31 -2.62 -11.58
C ALA A 127 -0.32 -3.05 -10.49
N ILE A 128 -0.35 -4.33 -10.05
CA ILE A 128 0.61 -4.80 -9.03
C ILE A 128 2.05 -4.83 -9.56
N ARG A 129 2.25 -5.13 -10.84
CA ARG A 129 3.59 -5.06 -11.46
C ARG A 129 4.11 -3.62 -11.49
N ALA A 130 3.28 -2.67 -11.95
CA ALA A 130 3.64 -1.26 -11.96
C ALA A 130 3.97 -0.73 -10.56
N GLY A 131 3.22 -1.15 -9.54
CA GLY A 131 3.48 -0.79 -8.14
C GLY A 131 4.79 -1.36 -7.61
N ARG A 132 5.08 -2.63 -7.89
CA ARG A 132 6.36 -3.27 -7.51
C ARG A 132 7.56 -2.53 -8.10
N ASP A 133 7.43 -2.07 -9.33
CA ASP A 133 8.50 -1.42 -10.07
C ASP A 133 8.57 0.10 -9.80
N ALA A 134 7.56 0.68 -9.11
CA ALA A 134 7.55 2.07 -8.66
C ALA A 134 8.55 2.28 -7.50
N LYS A 135 9.36 3.34 -7.58
CA LYS A 135 10.37 3.72 -6.58
C LYS A 135 10.17 5.15 -6.11
#